data_9e43cd8a8ba53c786826edcfa4d522a8
#
_entry.id   9e43cd8a8ba53c786826edcfa4d522a8
#
_cell.length_a   1.000
_cell.length_b   1.000
_cell.length_c   1.000
_cell.angle_alpha   90.00
_cell.angle_beta   90.00
_cell.angle_gamma   90.00
#
_symmetry.space_group_name_H-M   'P 1'
#
loop_
_entity.id
_entity.type
_entity.pdbx_description
1 polymer ?
#
loop_
_entity_poly.entity_id
_entity_poly.type
_entity_poly.pdbx_seq_one_letter_code
_entity_poly.pdbx_strand_id
1 'polypeptide(L)'
;MPTIVHFQIPSDDIERSKKFYNDLFGWMFDKFPSPPGSEAMPQEMEYWIISTVDDKGNNALNGGMMKRQSPQQQGITNFFDVKSVQEYSAKVEQLGGKVISPKMPVSGMGYFAVCTDTENNGFGIFEVDSNAK
;
A
#
# COMPACT_ATOMS: atom_id res chain seq x y z
N MET A 1 -4.74 -10.12 -16.08
CA MET A 1 -5.10 -10.62 -14.74
C MET A 1 -4.33 -9.82 -13.69
N PRO A 2 -5.02 -9.14 -12.76
CA PRO A 2 -4.34 -8.43 -11.69
C PRO A 2 -3.49 -9.34 -10.81
N THR A 3 -2.31 -8.85 -10.44
CA THR A 3 -1.40 -9.56 -9.56
C THR A 3 -1.05 -8.68 -8.36
N ILE A 4 -0.52 -9.29 -7.31
CA ILE A 4 -0.08 -8.52 -6.14
C ILE A 4 1.20 -7.78 -6.52
N VAL A 5 1.20 -6.46 -6.40
CA VAL A 5 2.36 -5.62 -6.73
C VAL A 5 2.93 -4.87 -5.54
N HIS A 6 2.24 -4.92 -4.40
CA HIS A 6 2.64 -4.17 -3.21
C HIS A 6 1.92 -4.75 -2.00
N PHE A 7 2.61 -4.82 -0.87
CA PHE A 7 1.97 -5.15 0.40
C PHE A 7 2.20 -4.01 1.39
N GLN A 8 1.30 -3.83 2.34
CA GLN A 8 1.39 -2.75 3.30
C GLN A 8 1.19 -3.29 4.72
N ILE A 9 2.16 -3.03 5.57
CA ILE A 9 2.18 -3.52 6.95
C ILE A 9 1.88 -2.35 7.89
N PRO A 10 0.81 -2.42 8.68
CA PRO A 10 0.57 -1.43 9.73
C PRO A 10 1.45 -1.72 10.94
N SER A 11 1.88 -0.68 11.63
CA SER A 11 2.74 -0.82 12.80
C SER A 11 2.38 0.22 13.85
N ASP A 12 2.38 -0.19 15.11
CA ASP A 12 2.19 0.74 16.23
C ASP A 12 3.50 1.45 16.60
N ASP A 13 4.63 0.79 16.36
CA ASP A 13 5.97 1.32 16.63
C ASP A 13 6.85 0.99 15.42
N ILE A 14 7.02 1.97 14.56
CA ILE A 14 7.76 1.81 13.29
C ILE A 14 9.20 1.36 13.53
N GLU A 15 9.92 1.99 14.46
CA GLU A 15 11.32 1.66 14.71
C GLU A 15 11.48 0.22 15.21
N ARG A 16 10.59 -0.22 16.08
CA ARG A 16 10.59 -1.60 16.57
C ARG A 16 10.31 -2.59 15.44
N SER A 17 9.34 -2.30 14.59
CA SER A 17 9.00 -3.16 13.46
C SER A 17 10.12 -3.23 12.43
N LYS A 18 10.73 -2.09 12.11
CA LYS A 18 11.86 -2.05 11.17
C LYS A 18 13.02 -2.91 11.68
N LYS A 19 13.34 -2.79 12.95
CA LYS A 19 14.42 -3.58 13.55
C LYS A 19 14.10 -5.08 13.46
N PHE A 20 12.86 -5.45 13.77
CA PHE A 20 12.45 -6.85 13.73
C PHE A 20 12.65 -7.45 12.34
N TYR A 21 12.12 -6.81 11.31
CA TYR A 21 12.20 -7.35 9.95
C TYR A 21 13.61 -7.25 9.36
N ASN A 22 14.36 -6.22 9.71
CA ASN A 22 15.73 -6.11 9.26
C ASN A 22 16.60 -7.22 9.89
N ASP A 23 16.46 -7.44 11.19
CA ASP A 23 17.22 -8.48 11.89
C ASP A 23 16.84 -9.89 11.41
N LEU A 24 15.54 -10.10 11.13
CA LEU A 24 15.03 -11.42 10.74
C LEU A 24 15.29 -11.74 9.26
N PHE A 25 14.98 -10.81 8.36
CA PHE A 25 15.00 -11.04 6.92
C PHE A 25 16.01 -10.19 6.16
N GLY A 26 16.63 -9.21 6.80
CA GLY A 26 17.50 -8.29 6.11
C GLY A 26 16.76 -7.24 5.26
N TRP A 27 15.48 -7.09 5.48
CA TRP A 27 14.68 -6.09 4.73
C TRP A 27 15.22 -4.69 4.96
N MET A 28 15.23 -3.90 3.89
CA MET A 28 15.68 -2.52 3.94
C MET A 28 14.49 -1.57 3.92
N PHE A 29 14.61 -0.48 4.66
CA PHE A 29 13.53 0.50 4.81
C PHE A 29 14.04 1.88 4.43
N ASP A 30 13.32 2.53 3.51
CA ASP A 30 13.62 3.90 3.11
C ASP A 30 12.38 4.76 3.31
N LYS A 31 12.56 5.91 3.96
CA LYS A 31 11.43 6.80 4.19
C LYS A 31 10.93 7.36 2.86
N PHE A 32 9.63 7.25 2.64
CA PHE A 32 9.00 7.77 1.42
C PHE A 32 9.02 9.30 1.49
N PRO A 33 9.67 9.98 0.52
CA PRO A 33 9.73 11.43 0.55
C PRO A 33 8.37 12.02 0.15
N SER A 34 7.85 12.92 1.01
CA SER A 34 6.73 13.75 0.61
C SER A 34 7.26 14.83 -0.33
N PRO A 35 6.78 14.92 -1.59
CA PRO A 35 7.21 16.01 -2.45
C PRO A 35 6.92 17.36 -1.81
N PRO A 36 7.80 18.36 -1.97
CA PRO A 36 7.53 19.71 -1.45
C PRO A 36 6.18 20.22 -1.93
N GLY A 37 5.33 20.68 -1.02
CA GLY A 37 4.00 21.17 -1.33
C GLY A 37 2.93 20.09 -1.49
N SER A 38 3.26 18.83 -1.27
CA SER A 38 2.28 17.75 -1.27
C SER A 38 1.60 17.70 0.10
N GLU A 39 0.31 18.02 0.11
CA GLU A 39 -0.52 17.88 1.31
C GLU A 39 -1.16 16.49 1.40
N ALA A 40 -0.85 15.62 0.44
CA ALA A 40 -1.48 14.32 0.32
C ALA A 40 -1.16 13.36 1.47
N MET A 41 -0.06 13.63 2.19
CA MET A 41 0.29 12.86 3.39
C MET A 41 0.61 13.83 4.51
N PRO A 42 -0.25 13.91 5.54
CA PRO A 42 0.07 14.66 6.76
C PRO A 42 1.40 14.20 7.32
N GLN A 43 2.19 15.12 7.90
CA GLN A 43 3.49 14.79 8.49
C GLN A 43 3.40 13.67 9.52
N GLU A 44 2.21 13.43 10.06
CA GLU A 44 1.95 12.38 11.03
C GLU A 44 1.84 10.98 10.39
N MET A 45 1.74 10.90 9.06
CA MET A 45 1.66 9.64 8.33
C MET A 45 3.02 9.28 7.76
N GLU A 46 3.92 8.80 8.62
CA GLU A 46 5.18 8.23 8.14
C GLU A 46 4.92 7.02 7.28
N TYR A 47 5.49 7.01 6.08
CA TYR A 47 5.42 5.86 5.19
C TYR A 47 6.83 5.44 4.83
N TRP A 48 7.13 4.17 5.02
CA TRP A 48 8.43 3.60 4.74
C TRP A 48 8.30 2.58 3.62
N ILE A 49 9.17 2.68 2.62
CA ILE A 49 9.22 1.69 1.54
C ILE A 49 10.07 0.53 2.01
N ILE A 50 9.53 -0.67 1.86
CA ILE A 50 10.23 -1.92 2.17
C ILE A 50 10.80 -2.46 0.87
N SER A 51 12.12 -2.63 0.83
CA SER A 51 12.80 -3.22 -0.32
C SER A 51 13.22 -4.64 0.02
N THR A 52 12.88 -5.58 -0.84
CA THR A 52 13.27 -6.96 -0.71
C THR A 52 14.04 -7.40 -1.95
N VAL A 53 14.97 -8.34 -1.76
CA VAL A 53 15.73 -8.93 -2.87
C VAL A 53 15.70 -10.44 -2.71
N ASP A 54 15.75 -11.13 -3.85
CA ASP A 54 15.81 -12.59 -3.83
C ASP A 54 17.25 -13.09 -3.59
N ASP A 55 17.44 -14.40 -3.57
CA ASP A 55 18.75 -15.02 -3.30
C ASP A 55 19.81 -14.66 -4.34
N LYS A 56 19.39 -14.20 -5.51
CA LYS A 56 20.28 -13.80 -6.60
C LYS A 56 20.56 -12.31 -6.62
N GLY A 57 19.99 -11.56 -5.65
CA GLY A 57 20.16 -10.11 -5.57
C GLY A 57 19.23 -9.31 -6.48
N ASN A 58 18.23 -9.96 -7.09
CA ASN A 58 17.24 -9.26 -7.91
C ASN A 58 16.12 -8.69 -7.02
N ASN A 59 15.58 -7.54 -7.45
CA ASN A 59 14.45 -6.96 -6.74
C ASN A 59 13.26 -7.90 -6.74
N ALA A 60 12.70 -8.10 -5.57
CA ALA A 60 11.50 -8.89 -5.38
C ALA A 60 10.33 -7.96 -5.07
N LEU A 61 9.24 -8.50 -4.54
CA LEU A 61 8.06 -7.71 -4.21
C LEU A 61 8.40 -6.70 -3.11
N ASN A 62 8.16 -5.43 -3.39
CA ASN A 62 8.34 -4.36 -2.42
C ASN A 62 7.04 -4.10 -1.67
N GLY A 63 7.16 -3.46 -0.53
CA GLY A 63 6.00 -3.12 0.28
C GLY A 63 6.15 -1.77 0.94
N GLY A 64 5.23 -1.50 1.83
CA GLY A 64 5.23 -0.30 2.63
C GLY A 64 4.92 -0.61 4.09
N MET A 65 5.37 0.26 4.96
CA MET A 65 5.04 0.21 6.37
C MET A 65 4.57 1.58 6.80
N MET A 66 3.46 1.61 7.52
CA MET A 66 2.89 2.86 8.00
C MET A 66 2.38 2.67 9.42
N LYS A 67 2.26 3.76 10.14
CA LYS A 67 1.70 3.71 11.47
C LYS A 67 0.22 3.33 11.38
N ARG A 68 -0.21 2.45 12.29
CA ARG A 68 -1.61 2.00 12.35
C ARG A 68 -2.52 3.19 12.59
N GLN A 69 -3.54 3.33 11.74
CA GLN A 69 -4.43 4.48 11.77
C GLN A 69 -5.64 4.28 12.70
N SER A 70 -6.02 3.02 12.91
CA SER A 70 -7.16 2.70 13.77
C SER A 70 -7.04 1.27 14.30
N PRO A 71 -7.70 0.95 15.43
CA PRO A 71 -7.70 -0.43 15.94
C PRO A 71 -8.30 -1.45 14.99
N GLN A 72 -9.10 -1.01 14.00
CA GLN A 72 -9.68 -1.90 13.00
C GLN A 72 -8.69 -2.28 11.91
N GLN A 73 -7.60 -1.55 11.77
CA GLN A 73 -6.54 -1.86 10.79
C GLN A 73 -5.63 -2.95 11.35
N GLN A 74 -6.11 -4.19 11.27
CA GLN A 74 -5.47 -5.32 11.97
C GLN A 74 -4.50 -6.11 11.11
N GLY A 75 -4.56 -6.03 9.80
CA GLY A 75 -3.81 -6.92 8.94
C GLY A 75 -3.01 -6.24 7.87
N ILE A 76 -2.21 -7.05 7.19
CA ILE A 76 -1.45 -6.63 6.02
C ILE A 76 -2.42 -6.43 4.86
N THR A 77 -2.28 -5.33 4.14
CA THR A 77 -3.08 -5.06 2.95
C THR A 77 -2.26 -5.37 1.72
N ASN A 78 -2.77 -6.24 0.84
CA ASN A 78 -2.16 -6.52 -0.45
C ASN A 78 -2.79 -5.63 -1.50
N PHE A 79 -1.95 -5.04 -2.37
CA PHE A 79 -2.40 -4.20 -3.47
C PHE A 79 -2.22 -4.93 -4.79
N PHE A 80 -3.25 -4.86 -5.62
CA PHE A 80 -3.29 -5.51 -6.93
C PHE A 80 -3.24 -4.44 -8.02
N ASP A 81 -2.47 -4.70 -9.09
CA ASP A 81 -2.44 -3.78 -10.22
C ASP A 81 -3.70 -3.95 -11.06
N VAL A 82 -4.32 -2.84 -11.38
CA VAL A 82 -5.52 -2.82 -12.22
C VAL A 82 -5.35 -1.72 -13.27
N LYS A 83 -6.06 -1.84 -14.38
CA LYS A 83 -6.00 -0.84 -15.45
C LYS A 83 -6.74 0.42 -15.09
N SER A 84 -7.80 0.32 -14.29
CA SER A 84 -8.61 1.46 -13.86
C SER A 84 -9.15 1.23 -12.48
N VAL A 85 -8.70 2.04 -11.54
CA VAL A 85 -9.23 1.99 -10.16
C VAL A 85 -10.72 2.31 -10.16
N GLN A 86 -11.14 3.25 -10.99
CA GLN A 86 -12.55 3.64 -11.07
C GLN A 86 -13.43 2.47 -11.52
N GLU A 87 -13.03 1.77 -12.58
CA GLU A 87 -13.79 0.63 -13.09
C GLU A 87 -13.82 -0.53 -12.10
N TYR A 88 -12.67 -0.85 -11.50
CA TYR A 88 -12.59 -1.94 -10.54
C TYR A 88 -13.34 -1.61 -9.25
N SER A 89 -13.35 -0.35 -8.82
CA SER A 89 -14.16 0.05 -7.66
C SER A 89 -15.65 -0.21 -7.91
N ALA A 90 -16.13 0.10 -9.11
CA ALA A 90 -17.52 -0.19 -9.47
C ALA A 90 -17.80 -1.71 -9.47
N LYS A 91 -16.85 -2.50 -9.99
CA LYS A 91 -16.99 -3.96 -9.99
C LYS A 91 -17.00 -4.54 -8.59
N VAL A 92 -16.19 -4.01 -7.68
CA VAL A 92 -16.17 -4.44 -6.28
C VAL A 92 -17.56 -4.31 -5.68
N GLU A 93 -18.19 -3.16 -5.86
CA GLU A 93 -19.55 -2.94 -5.34
C GLU A 93 -20.57 -3.88 -6.01
N GLN A 94 -20.48 -4.08 -7.32
CA GLN A 94 -21.38 -4.96 -8.05
C GLN A 94 -21.28 -6.42 -7.60
N LEU A 95 -20.08 -6.84 -7.19
CA LEU A 95 -19.82 -8.23 -6.83
C LEU A 95 -19.99 -8.51 -5.33
N GLY A 96 -20.47 -7.53 -4.57
CA GLY A 96 -20.81 -7.71 -3.16
C GLY A 96 -19.75 -7.26 -2.18
N GLY A 97 -18.63 -6.70 -2.67
CA GLY A 97 -17.63 -6.09 -1.82
C GLY A 97 -17.95 -4.63 -1.51
N LYS A 98 -17.03 -3.94 -0.88
CA LYS A 98 -17.22 -2.52 -0.52
C LYS A 98 -15.95 -1.73 -0.82
N VAL A 99 -16.12 -0.49 -1.26
CA VAL A 99 -15.04 0.47 -1.36
C VAL A 99 -14.96 1.22 -0.02
N ILE A 100 -13.89 1.02 0.71
CA ILE A 100 -13.69 1.64 2.03
C ILE A 100 -13.07 3.02 1.86
N SER A 101 -12.03 3.12 1.03
CA SER A 101 -11.36 4.37 0.71
C SER A 101 -11.40 4.54 -0.80
N PRO A 102 -12.12 5.56 -1.31
CA PRO A 102 -12.29 5.74 -2.76
C PRO A 102 -10.98 6.16 -3.43
N LYS A 103 -10.99 6.17 -4.76
CA LYS A 103 -9.83 6.52 -5.59
C LYS A 103 -9.12 7.76 -5.07
N MET A 104 -7.83 7.60 -4.78
CA MET A 104 -6.96 8.67 -4.30
C MET A 104 -5.66 8.66 -5.10
N PRO A 105 -5.07 9.84 -5.35
CA PRO A 105 -3.82 9.91 -6.09
C PRO A 105 -2.61 9.66 -5.20
N VAL A 106 -1.59 9.02 -5.78
CA VAL A 106 -0.22 9.07 -5.29
C VAL A 106 0.55 9.85 -6.35
N SER A 107 0.90 11.08 -6.04
CA SER A 107 1.45 12.03 -7.00
C SER A 107 2.62 11.45 -7.79
N GLY A 108 2.53 11.49 -9.11
CA GLY A 108 3.56 10.99 -10.01
C GLY A 108 3.64 9.48 -10.13
N MET A 109 2.82 8.73 -9.42
CA MET A 109 2.86 7.27 -9.42
C MET A 109 1.57 6.62 -9.92
N GLY A 110 0.42 7.08 -9.46
CA GLY A 110 -0.84 6.49 -9.87
C GLY A 110 -1.98 6.80 -8.91
N TYR A 111 -2.98 5.92 -8.94
CA TYR A 111 -4.16 6.03 -8.10
C TYR A 111 -4.39 4.72 -7.36
N PHE A 112 -4.99 4.81 -6.19
CA PHE A 112 -5.32 3.62 -5.42
C PHE A 112 -6.69 3.75 -4.78
N ALA A 113 -7.26 2.61 -4.40
CA ALA A 113 -8.43 2.54 -3.54
C ALA A 113 -8.26 1.35 -2.60
N VAL A 114 -8.92 1.41 -1.46
CA VAL A 114 -8.93 0.32 -0.51
C VAL A 114 -10.35 -0.23 -0.43
N CYS A 115 -10.47 -1.53 -0.51
CA CYS A 115 -11.74 -2.23 -0.60
C CYS A 115 -11.80 -3.40 0.37
N THR A 116 -12.97 -3.97 0.54
CA THR A 116 -13.14 -5.27 1.19
C THR A 116 -13.86 -6.22 0.24
N ASP A 117 -13.54 -7.50 0.37
CA ASP A 117 -14.22 -8.54 -0.38
C ASP A 117 -15.54 -8.95 0.32
N THR A 118 -16.19 -10.01 -0.16
CA THR A 118 -17.48 -10.47 0.40
C THR A 118 -17.33 -11.03 1.81
N GLU A 119 -16.12 -11.36 2.23
CA GLU A 119 -15.83 -11.93 3.55
C GLU A 119 -15.17 -10.92 4.48
N ASN A 120 -15.25 -9.63 4.11
CA ASN A 120 -14.72 -8.52 4.88
C ASN A 120 -13.19 -8.51 5.00
N ASN A 121 -12.50 -9.11 4.04
CA ASN A 121 -11.04 -9.00 3.96
C ASN A 121 -10.65 -7.77 3.19
N GLY A 122 -9.70 -7.00 3.74
CA GLY A 122 -9.21 -5.78 3.11
C GLY A 122 -8.22 -6.07 1.99
N PHE A 123 -8.29 -5.31 0.92
CA PHE A 123 -7.30 -5.33 -0.16
C PHE A 123 -7.25 -3.96 -0.83
N GLY A 124 -6.18 -3.72 -1.56
CA GLY A 124 -6.04 -2.48 -2.32
C GLY A 124 -6.00 -2.75 -3.81
N ILE A 125 -6.36 -1.76 -4.59
CA ILE A 125 -6.18 -1.77 -6.03
C ILE A 125 -5.37 -0.53 -6.41
N PHE A 126 -4.48 -0.68 -7.38
CA PHE A 126 -3.56 0.38 -7.79
C PHE A 126 -3.50 0.47 -9.31
N GLU A 127 -3.61 1.68 -9.81
CA GLU A 127 -3.51 2.00 -11.24
C GLU A 127 -2.25 2.84 -11.43
N VAL A 128 -1.32 2.35 -12.25
CA VAL A 128 -0.09 3.10 -12.54
C VAL A 128 -0.41 4.24 -13.49
N ASP A 129 -0.05 5.46 -13.11
CA ASP A 129 -0.20 6.65 -13.94
C ASP A 129 0.82 7.69 -13.49
N SER A 130 1.83 7.93 -14.33
CA SER A 130 2.87 8.91 -14.02
C SER A 130 2.37 10.36 -13.99
N ASN A 131 1.16 10.60 -14.49
CA ASN A 131 0.53 11.92 -14.51
C ASN A 131 -0.44 12.12 -13.33
N ALA A 132 -0.52 11.18 -12.40
CA ALA A 132 -1.39 11.31 -11.24
C ALA A 132 -0.99 12.52 -10.41
N LYS A 133 -1.99 13.26 -9.93
CA LYS A 133 -1.78 14.49 -9.16
C LYS A 133 -2.50 14.46 -7.83
#